data_c590befc598456e5e89a28c7bcca4457
#
_entry.id   c590befc598456e5e89a28c7bcca4457
#
_cell.length_a   1.000
_cell.length_b   1.000
_cell.length_c   1.000
_cell.angle_alpha   90.00
_cell.angle_beta   90.00
_cell.angle_gamma   90.00
#
_symmetry.space_group_name_H-M   'P 1'
#
loop_
_entity.id
_entity.type
_entity.pdbx_description
1 polymer ?
#
loop_
_entity_poly.entity_id
_entity_poly.type
_entity_poly.pdbx_seq_one_letter_code
_entity_poly.pdbx_strand_id
1 'polypeptide(L)'
;MATDNAASALIASDVLAFIGHSTGSDDAFNALALKVFAHQFAHNLPFQRFCQGRGKTPRMVKSWRDIPAVPINAFKDLTLSCLPPESCARTFKTSGTTRGEVKGQHHHPDLAVYDASMLRNFAQHVMPSDARLRMGVLFPDEVLMPNSSLAHYLALAITHFGTPCSRHYLDENGLCIDALCQALEAAQASAEPFMLLGASYGFVHLMDALQARGQTFRLPPCSRLLDTGGFKGQSREVPMNLFYEQLSACFGVSREQCLNMYGMTELSTQFYDAGNPTVPSVKRGPHWIRSRLLDPLTGHEVAAGEQGILAHTDLGNYNSVVTILTEDVGQATGDGFVLLGRAQGTQAKGCSMAVDEFLQAAKA
;
A
#
# COMPACT_ATOMS: atom_id res chain seq x y z
N MET A 1 8.28 14.92 -25.81
CA MET A 1 8.38 15.53 -24.44
C MET A 1 7.20 16.44 -24.09
N ALA A 2 6.92 17.55 -24.81
CA ALA A 2 5.76 18.40 -24.44
C ALA A 2 4.39 17.73 -24.64
N THR A 3 4.22 16.97 -25.71
CA THR A 3 3.01 16.19 -25.99
C THR A 3 2.78 15.05 -24.99
N ASP A 4 3.83 14.40 -24.52
CA ASP A 4 3.74 13.29 -23.57
C ASP A 4 3.35 13.78 -22.17
N ASN A 5 3.88 14.92 -21.75
CA ASN A 5 3.47 15.59 -20.51
C ASN A 5 1.98 16.00 -20.54
N ALA A 6 1.49 16.52 -21.67
CA ALA A 6 0.08 16.90 -21.80
C ALA A 6 -0.85 15.66 -21.74
N ALA A 7 -0.48 14.57 -22.41
CA ALA A 7 -1.25 13.32 -22.36
C ALA A 7 -1.26 12.72 -20.94
N SER A 8 -0.12 12.69 -20.26
CA SER A 8 0.00 12.22 -18.88
C SER A 8 -0.83 13.08 -17.91
N ALA A 9 -0.80 14.42 -18.05
CA ALA A 9 -1.59 15.33 -17.23
C ALA A 9 -3.10 15.12 -17.42
N LEU A 10 -3.55 14.83 -18.65
CA LEU A 10 -4.96 14.54 -18.92
C LEU A 10 -5.42 13.24 -18.22
N ILE A 11 -4.59 12.19 -18.29
CA ILE A 11 -4.89 10.93 -17.57
C ILE A 11 -4.92 11.15 -16.06
N ALA A 12 -3.95 11.89 -15.52
CA ALA A 12 -3.93 12.24 -14.09
C ALA A 12 -5.20 12.98 -13.67
N SER A 13 -5.66 13.94 -14.48
CA SER A 13 -6.90 14.70 -14.24
C SER A 13 -8.14 13.79 -14.22
N ASP A 14 -8.24 12.84 -15.16
CA ASP A 14 -9.36 11.89 -15.19
C ASP A 14 -9.34 10.96 -13.96
N VAL A 15 -8.16 10.50 -13.55
CA VAL A 15 -8.00 9.66 -12.35
C VAL A 15 -8.37 10.44 -11.09
N LEU A 16 -7.92 11.69 -10.97
CA LEU A 16 -8.30 12.58 -9.85
C LEU A 16 -9.81 12.82 -9.79
N ALA A 17 -10.44 13.07 -10.93
CA ALA A 17 -11.89 13.22 -11.01
C ALA A 17 -12.62 11.95 -10.55
N PHE A 18 -12.14 10.76 -10.98
CA PHE A 18 -12.71 9.48 -10.58
C PHE A 18 -12.52 9.21 -9.08
N ILE A 19 -11.33 9.47 -8.53
CA ILE A 19 -11.08 9.41 -7.07
C ILE A 19 -12.04 10.36 -6.33
N GLY A 20 -12.34 11.54 -6.89
CA GLY A 20 -13.23 12.53 -6.32
C GLY A 20 -14.70 12.09 -6.21
N HIS A 21 -15.16 11.09 -6.96
CA HIS A 21 -16.55 10.59 -6.88
C HIS A 21 -16.79 9.84 -5.56
N SER A 22 -18.04 9.84 -5.08
CA SER A 22 -18.42 9.11 -3.86
C SER A 22 -18.36 7.59 -4.05
N THR A 23 -18.67 7.13 -5.26
CA THR A 23 -18.65 5.71 -5.69
C THR A 23 -18.19 5.63 -7.15
N GLY A 24 -17.76 4.46 -7.59
CA GLY A 24 -17.43 4.19 -9.00
C GLY A 24 -18.15 2.94 -9.49
N SER A 25 -18.89 3.05 -10.60
CA SER A 25 -19.47 1.88 -11.26
C SER A 25 -18.36 1.03 -11.93
N ASP A 26 -18.65 -0.25 -12.14
CA ASP A 26 -17.73 -1.14 -12.83
C ASP A 26 -17.48 -0.70 -14.28
N ASP A 27 -18.47 -0.16 -14.96
CA ASP A 27 -18.32 0.37 -16.32
C ASP A 27 -17.42 1.61 -16.35
N ALA A 28 -17.59 2.53 -15.41
CA ALA A 28 -16.76 3.73 -15.31
C ALA A 28 -15.30 3.36 -14.95
N PHE A 29 -15.11 2.43 -14.02
CA PHE A 29 -13.78 1.89 -13.70
C PHE A 29 -13.14 1.23 -14.93
N ASN A 30 -13.90 0.37 -15.64
CA ASN A 30 -13.42 -0.30 -16.85
C ASN A 30 -13.00 0.69 -17.93
N ALA A 31 -13.84 1.70 -18.21
CA ALA A 31 -13.53 2.72 -19.20
C ALA A 31 -12.24 3.47 -18.89
N LEU A 32 -12.06 3.89 -17.62
CA LEU A 32 -10.85 4.60 -17.20
C LEU A 32 -9.62 3.68 -17.18
N ALA A 33 -9.75 2.44 -16.72
CA ALA A 33 -8.66 1.46 -16.75
C ALA A 33 -8.15 1.19 -18.16
N LEU A 34 -9.06 1.07 -19.14
CA LEU A 34 -8.70 0.92 -20.55
C LEU A 34 -8.02 2.17 -21.13
N LYS A 35 -8.44 3.37 -20.70
CA LYS A 35 -7.81 4.64 -21.07
C LYS A 35 -6.40 4.75 -20.49
N VAL A 36 -6.20 4.40 -19.22
CA VAL A 36 -4.88 4.33 -18.57
C VAL A 36 -4.00 3.28 -19.26
N PHE A 37 -4.53 2.09 -19.54
CA PHE A 37 -3.81 1.04 -20.26
C PHE A 37 -3.32 1.51 -21.64
N ALA A 38 -4.19 2.18 -22.42
CA ALA A 38 -3.82 2.69 -23.73
C ALA A 38 -2.71 3.74 -23.67
N HIS A 39 -2.75 4.62 -22.66
CA HIS A 39 -1.69 5.59 -22.38
C HIS A 39 -0.35 4.88 -22.06
N GLN A 40 -0.38 3.93 -21.12
CA GLN A 40 0.82 3.18 -20.74
C GLN A 40 1.38 2.34 -21.88
N PHE A 41 0.52 1.73 -22.68
CA PHE A 41 0.93 1.01 -23.87
C PHE A 41 1.65 1.91 -24.90
N ALA A 42 1.26 3.18 -25.00
CA ALA A 42 1.88 4.13 -25.92
C ALA A 42 3.22 4.69 -25.40
N HIS A 43 3.39 4.85 -24.08
CA HIS A 43 4.47 5.64 -23.49
C HIS A 43 5.41 4.84 -22.57
N ASN A 44 5.08 3.59 -22.20
CA ASN A 44 5.93 2.73 -21.37
C ASN A 44 6.44 1.56 -22.21
N LEU A 45 7.62 1.71 -22.79
CA LEU A 45 8.18 0.76 -23.77
C LEU A 45 8.32 -0.68 -23.21
N PRO A 46 8.84 -0.94 -22.01
CA PRO A 46 8.89 -2.28 -21.45
C PRO A 46 7.49 -2.92 -21.35
N PHE A 47 6.50 -2.16 -20.91
CA PHE A 47 5.12 -2.63 -20.81
C PHE A 47 4.48 -2.87 -22.19
N GLN A 48 4.74 -1.97 -23.15
CA GLN A 48 4.27 -2.15 -24.53
C GLN A 48 4.73 -3.48 -25.11
N ARG A 49 6.03 -3.76 -25.03
CA ARG A 49 6.64 -5.00 -25.56
C ARG A 49 6.04 -6.25 -24.91
N PHE A 50 5.88 -6.23 -23.59
CA PHE A 50 5.25 -7.30 -22.85
C PHE A 50 3.81 -7.55 -23.31
N CYS A 51 3.02 -6.50 -23.47
CA CYS A 51 1.64 -6.61 -23.97
C CYS A 51 1.59 -7.14 -25.42
N GLN A 52 2.50 -6.68 -26.28
CA GLN A 52 2.61 -7.14 -27.68
C GLN A 52 2.96 -8.62 -27.75
N GLY A 53 3.92 -9.09 -26.94
CA GLY A 53 4.31 -10.50 -26.87
C GLY A 53 3.14 -11.41 -26.46
N ARG A 54 2.17 -10.88 -25.69
CA ARG A 54 0.93 -11.58 -25.31
C ARG A 54 -0.26 -11.32 -26.25
N GLY A 55 -0.08 -10.61 -27.35
CA GLY A 55 -1.17 -10.25 -28.27
C GLY A 55 -2.21 -9.29 -27.65
N LYS A 56 -1.85 -8.61 -26.57
CA LYS A 56 -2.75 -7.72 -25.80
C LYS A 56 -2.46 -6.26 -26.16
N THR A 57 -3.19 -5.74 -27.12
CA THR A 57 -3.10 -4.32 -27.55
C THR A 57 -4.36 -3.56 -27.12
N PRO A 58 -4.36 -2.21 -27.12
CA PRO A 58 -5.55 -1.42 -26.80
C PRO A 58 -6.76 -1.72 -27.69
N ARG A 59 -6.54 -2.24 -28.89
CA ARG A 59 -7.63 -2.68 -29.78
C ARG A 59 -8.23 -4.02 -29.35
N MET A 60 -7.44 -4.92 -28.76
CA MET A 60 -7.83 -6.27 -28.36
C MET A 60 -8.41 -6.33 -26.94
N VAL A 61 -7.86 -5.55 -26.02
CA VAL A 61 -8.28 -5.53 -24.62
C VAL A 61 -9.58 -4.71 -24.49
N LYS A 62 -10.64 -5.35 -23.99
CA LYS A 62 -11.99 -4.74 -23.82
C LYS A 62 -12.44 -4.69 -22.36
N SER A 63 -11.75 -5.39 -21.49
CA SER A 63 -12.02 -5.41 -20.06
C SER A 63 -10.74 -5.12 -19.28
N TRP A 64 -10.84 -4.41 -18.18
CA TRP A 64 -9.72 -4.23 -17.27
C TRP A 64 -9.12 -5.56 -16.77
N ARG A 65 -9.94 -6.62 -16.74
CA ARG A 65 -9.53 -7.99 -16.41
C ARG A 65 -8.57 -8.60 -17.43
N ASP A 66 -8.61 -8.12 -18.69
CA ASP A 66 -7.73 -8.59 -19.77
C ASP A 66 -6.39 -7.85 -19.83
N ILE A 67 -6.22 -6.77 -19.05
CA ILE A 67 -4.96 -6.04 -18.99
C ILE A 67 -3.89 -6.96 -18.38
N PRO A 68 -2.75 -7.19 -19.07
CA PRO A 68 -1.69 -8.03 -18.56
C PRO A 68 -1.15 -7.51 -17.22
N ALA A 69 -1.11 -8.38 -16.22
CA ALA A 69 -0.54 -8.06 -14.93
C ALA A 69 0.98 -8.16 -14.98
N VAL A 70 1.67 -7.09 -14.61
CA VAL A 70 3.13 -7.01 -14.57
C VAL A 70 3.62 -7.54 -13.23
N PRO A 71 4.55 -8.51 -13.21
CA PRO A 71 5.12 -9.04 -11.98
C PRO A 71 5.83 -7.94 -11.18
N ILE A 72 5.58 -7.88 -9.88
CA ILE A 72 6.09 -6.83 -8.98
C ILE A 72 7.61 -6.71 -9.01
N ASN A 73 8.34 -7.82 -9.15
CA ASN A 73 9.80 -7.81 -9.20
C ASN A 73 10.36 -7.10 -10.45
N ALA A 74 9.55 -6.91 -11.51
CA ALA A 74 9.97 -6.15 -12.69
C ALA A 74 10.35 -4.69 -12.36
N PHE A 75 9.82 -4.12 -11.30
CA PHE A 75 10.20 -2.78 -10.82
C PHE A 75 11.65 -2.69 -10.29
N LYS A 76 12.30 -3.83 -10.04
CA LYS A 76 13.73 -3.89 -9.67
C LYS A 76 14.63 -3.82 -10.90
N ASP A 77 14.20 -4.43 -12.00
CA ASP A 77 15.05 -4.69 -13.15
C ASP A 77 14.83 -3.68 -14.28
N LEU A 78 13.66 -3.05 -14.31
CA LEU A 78 13.24 -2.16 -15.40
C LEU A 78 12.66 -0.84 -14.89
N THR A 79 12.85 0.20 -15.68
CA THR A 79 12.17 1.47 -15.50
C THR A 79 10.76 1.38 -16.07
N LEU A 80 9.77 1.25 -15.19
CA LEU A 80 8.35 1.20 -15.55
C LEU A 80 7.73 2.58 -15.36
N SER A 81 7.88 3.45 -16.37
CA SER A 81 7.42 4.83 -16.33
C SER A 81 7.02 5.31 -17.74
N CYS A 82 5.90 6.02 -17.82
CA CYS A 82 5.46 6.67 -19.06
C CYS A 82 6.26 7.94 -19.38
N LEU A 83 6.76 8.62 -18.33
CA LEU A 83 7.61 9.78 -18.45
C LEU A 83 9.05 9.43 -18.04
N PRO A 84 10.06 10.15 -18.54
CA PRO A 84 11.45 9.96 -18.12
C PRO A 84 11.58 10.12 -16.60
N PRO A 85 12.29 9.22 -15.89
CA PRO A 85 12.46 9.28 -14.44
C PRO A 85 12.97 10.61 -13.92
N GLU A 86 13.87 11.26 -14.66
CA GLU A 86 14.45 12.56 -14.34
C GLU A 86 13.44 13.72 -14.41
N SER A 87 12.30 13.51 -15.07
CA SER A 87 11.20 14.48 -15.11
C SER A 87 10.16 14.24 -14.01
N CYS A 88 10.30 13.17 -13.22
CA CYS A 88 9.38 12.84 -12.15
C CYS A 88 9.78 13.59 -10.86
N ALA A 89 8.78 14.15 -10.17
CA ALA A 89 8.99 14.90 -8.94
C ALA A 89 9.40 14.00 -7.76
N ARG A 90 8.98 12.72 -7.77
CA ARG A 90 9.28 11.77 -6.70
C ARG A 90 9.53 10.37 -7.25
N THR A 91 10.48 9.66 -6.63
CA THR A 91 10.68 8.22 -6.83
C THR A 91 10.62 7.53 -5.49
N PHE A 92 9.63 6.67 -5.31
CA PHE A 92 9.58 5.77 -4.16
C PHE A 92 10.38 4.50 -4.44
N LYS A 93 11.07 3.99 -3.40
CA LYS A 93 11.93 2.79 -3.49
C LYS A 93 11.51 1.77 -2.45
N THR A 94 11.52 0.50 -2.85
CA THR A 94 11.24 -0.60 -1.92
C THR A 94 12.27 -0.64 -0.79
N SER A 95 11.87 -1.10 0.39
CA SER A 95 12.73 -1.12 1.58
C SER A 95 14.01 -1.97 1.42
N GLY A 96 14.00 -3.02 0.59
CA GLY A 96 15.12 -3.96 0.39
C GLY A 96 15.74 -4.36 1.74
N THR A 97 15.46 -5.56 2.21
CA THR A 97 15.92 -6.01 3.55
C THR A 97 17.36 -6.52 3.54
N THR A 98 17.91 -6.81 2.37
CA THR A 98 19.25 -7.39 2.22
C THR A 98 20.22 -6.35 1.66
N ARG A 99 21.39 -6.17 2.30
CA ARG A 99 22.47 -5.30 1.77
C ARG A 99 22.89 -5.79 0.38
N GLY A 100 22.74 -4.92 -0.64
CA GLY A 100 23.13 -5.22 -2.01
C GLY A 100 21.97 -5.60 -2.94
N GLU A 101 20.74 -5.77 -2.46
CA GLU A 101 19.57 -5.97 -3.34
C GLU A 101 19.22 -4.71 -4.13
N VAL A 102 18.94 -4.88 -5.42
CA VAL A 102 18.39 -3.84 -6.26
C VAL A 102 16.97 -3.51 -5.76
N LYS A 103 16.73 -2.23 -5.47
CA LYS A 103 15.44 -1.75 -4.99
C LYS A 103 14.52 -1.48 -6.17
N GLY A 104 13.28 -1.96 -6.09
CA GLY A 104 12.22 -1.57 -7.01
C GLY A 104 11.96 -0.06 -6.90
N GLN A 105 11.67 0.59 -8.04
CA GLN A 105 11.48 2.03 -8.13
C GLN A 105 10.13 2.35 -8.76
N HIS A 106 9.35 3.19 -8.11
CA HIS A 106 8.09 3.71 -8.62
C HIS A 106 8.19 5.22 -8.81
N HIS A 107 8.08 5.67 -10.06
CA HIS A 107 8.28 7.06 -10.46
C HIS A 107 6.95 7.81 -10.55
N HIS A 108 6.84 8.92 -9.83
CA HIS A 108 5.65 9.78 -9.82
C HIS A 108 5.99 11.13 -10.48
N PRO A 109 5.31 11.51 -11.57
CA PRO A 109 5.49 12.83 -12.20
C PRO A 109 5.22 13.99 -11.24
N ASP A 110 4.15 13.83 -10.47
CA ASP A 110 3.79 14.58 -9.29
C ASP A 110 3.12 13.66 -8.28
N LEU A 111 2.80 14.14 -7.10
CA LEU A 111 2.16 13.34 -6.05
C LEU A 111 0.64 13.53 -5.96
N ALA A 112 0.04 14.37 -6.81
CA ALA A 112 -1.36 14.75 -6.68
C ALA A 112 -2.32 13.54 -6.66
N VAL A 113 -2.09 12.55 -7.53
CA VAL A 113 -2.93 11.34 -7.59
C VAL A 113 -2.68 10.45 -6.37
N TYR A 114 -1.42 10.27 -5.98
CA TYR A 114 -1.06 9.48 -4.78
C TYR A 114 -1.67 10.10 -3.52
N ASP A 115 -1.51 11.41 -3.35
CA ASP A 115 -2.00 12.15 -2.19
C ASP A 115 -3.53 12.13 -2.12
N ALA A 116 -4.21 12.39 -3.24
CA ALA A 116 -5.67 12.34 -3.31
C ALA A 116 -6.21 10.93 -2.98
N SER A 117 -5.57 9.87 -3.53
CA SER A 117 -5.91 8.48 -3.24
C SER A 117 -5.74 8.17 -1.75
N MET A 118 -4.57 8.50 -1.20
CA MET A 118 -4.26 8.28 0.21
C MET A 118 -5.22 9.01 1.13
N LEU A 119 -5.38 10.31 0.95
CA LEU A 119 -6.18 11.16 1.84
C LEU A 119 -7.65 10.73 1.88
N ARG A 120 -8.23 10.47 0.70
CA ARG A 120 -9.62 10.06 0.62
C ARG A 120 -9.85 8.68 1.25
N ASN A 121 -8.99 7.73 0.94
CA ASN A 121 -9.07 6.37 1.45
C ASN A 121 -8.85 6.31 2.97
N PHE A 122 -7.87 7.07 3.47
CA PHE A 122 -7.60 7.20 4.91
C PHE A 122 -8.78 7.81 5.67
N ALA A 123 -9.37 8.89 5.14
CA ALA A 123 -10.54 9.52 5.74
C ALA A 123 -11.71 8.53 5.88
N GLN A 124 -11.95 7.71 4.85
CA GLN A 124 -13.08 6.78 4.82
C GLN A 124 -12.91 5.56 5.72
N HIS A 125 -11.68 5.03 5.84
CA HIS A 125 -11.44 3.73 6.49
C HIS A 125 -10.74 3.84 7.84
N VAL A 126 -9.98 4.90 8.05
CA VAL A 126 -9.12 5.03 9.22
C VAL A 126 -9.64 6.05 10.22
N MET A 127 -10.16 7.17 9.75
CA MET A 127 -10.66 8.21 10.65
C MET A 127 -12.05 7.88 11.19
N PRO A 128 -12.29 8.05 12.50
CA PRO A 128 -13.61 7.77 13.10
C PRO A 128 -14.65 8.86 12.78
N SER A 129 -14.18 10.05 12.42
CA SER A 129 -14.96 11.23 12.09
C SER A 129 -14.07 12.25 11.38
N ASP A 130 -14.62 13.40 11.02
CA ASP A 130 -13.86 14.52 10.45
C ASP A 130 -12.97 15.24 11.48
N ALA A 131 -13.02 14.86 12.76
CA ALA A 131 -12.17 15.44 13.80
C ALA A 131 -10.72 15.01 13.67
N ARG A 132 -9.80 15.95 13.92
CA ARG A 132 -8.37 15.64 13.99
C ARG A 132 -8.05 14.84 15.25
N LEU A 133 -7.13 13.89 15.13
CA LEU A 133 -6.63 13.10 16.25
C LEU A 133 -5.18 13.46 16.57
N ARG A 134 -4.81 13.41 17.84
CA ARG A 134 -3.40 13.44 18.21
C ARG A 134 -2.74 12.13 17.75
N MET A 135 -1.67 12.25 16.93
CA MET A 135 -1.02 11.11 16.30
C MET A 135 0.42 10.94 16.76
N GLY A 136 0.80 9.70 17.07
CA GLY A 136 2.18 9.29 17.31
C GLY A 136 2.62 8.29 16.25
N VAL A 137 3.69 8.61 15.50
CA VAL A 137 4.17 7.79 14.40
C VAL A 137 5.41 7.01 14.81
N LEU A 138 5.33 5.67 14.69
CA LEU A 138 6.40 4.70 14.99
C LEU A 138 7.19 4.33 13.73
N PHE A 139 7.59 5.34 12.98
CA PHE A 139 8.34 5.21 11.73
C PHE A 139 9.14 6.49 11.46
N PRO A 140 10.27 6.42 10.75
CA PRO A 140 11.03 7.61 10.39
C PRO A 140 10.21 8.58 9.53
N ASP A 141 10.53 9.85 9.60
CA ASP A 141 9.94 10.88 8.75
C ASP A 141 10.54 10.88 7.32
N GLU A 142 10.05 11.77 6.47
CA GLU A 142 10.53 11.93 5.08
C GLU A 142 11.95 12.51 5.00
N VAL A 143 12.46 13.17 6.03
CA VAL A 143 13.83 13.69 6.04
C VAL A 143 14.81 12.53 6.17
N LEU A 144 14.52 11.59 7.06
CA LEU A 144 15.32 10.38 7.26
C LEU A 144 15.09 9.35 6.14
N MET A 145 13.89 9.28 5.57
CA MET A 145 13.54 8.33 4.52
C MET A 145 12.86 8.97 3.30
N PRO A 146 13.55 9.83 2.53
CA PRO A 146 12.94 10.64 1.48
C PRO A 146 12.36 9.83 0.30
N ASN A 147 12.79 8.59 0.13
CA ASN A 147 12.30 7.70 -0.93
C ASN A 147 11.33 6.62 -0.43
N SER A 148 10.82 6.75 0.80
CA SER A 148 9.86 5.81 1.39
C SER A 148 8.43 6.27 1.14
N SER A 149 7.64 5.47 0.42
CA SER A 149 6.21 5.72 0.26
C SER A 149 5.46 5.67 1.61
N LEU A 150 5.93 4.85 2.56
CA LEU A 150 5.35 4.79 3.90
C LEU A 150 5.64 6.06 4.71
N ALA A 151 6.86 6.62 4.62
CA ALA A 151 7.17 7.88 5.29
C ALA A 151 6.29 9.02 4.75
N HIS A 152 6.12 9.10 3.44
CA HIS A 152 5.22 10.06 2.79
C HIS A 152 3.76 9.88 3.22
N TYR A 153 3.27 8.65 3.20
CA TYR A 153 1.93 8.29 3.68
C TYR A 153 1.68 8.78 5.13
N LEU A 154 2.63 8.53 6.03
CA LEU A 154 2.52 8.92 7.43
C LEU A 154 2.63 10.44 7.64
N ALA A 155 3.44 11.12 6.82
CA ALA A 155 3.52 12.58 6.81
C ALA A 155 2.19 13.21 6.36
N LEU A 156 1.55 12.67 5.32
CA LEU A 156 0.20 13.09 4.90
C LEU A 156 -0.83 12.87 6.01
N ALA A 157 -0.78 11.72 6.69
CA ALA A 157 -1.70 11.43 7.80
C ALA A 157 -1.59 12.48 8.91
N ILE A 158 -0.38 12.81 9.37
CA ILE A 158 -0.15 13.86 10.38
C ILE A 158 -0.64 15.22 9.88
N THR A 159 -0.27 15.59 8.67
CA THR A 159 -0.55 16.93 8.12
C THR A 159 -2.04 17.19 7.98
N HIS A 160 -2.80 16.20 7.50
CA HIS A 160 -4.22 16.38 7.17
C HIS A 160 -5.17 15.98 8.30
N PHE A 161 -4.80 14.99 9.10
CA PHE A 161 -5.68 14.41 10.13
C PHE A 161 -5.12 14.52 11.55
N GLY A 162 -3.86 14.93 11.69
CA GLY A 162 -3.20 15.08 12.98
C GLY A 162 -3.51 16.43 13.64
N THR A 163 -3.53 16.48 14.98
CA THR A 163 -3.48 17.73 15.75
C THR A 163 -2.07 18.33 15.70
N PRO A 164 -1.86 19.61 16.09
CA PRO A 164 -0.52 20.22 16.11
C PRO A 164 0.51 19.50 17.00
N CYS A 165 0.05 18.68 17.95
CA CYS A 165 0.91 17.87 18.83
C CYS A 165 1.30 16.51 18.23
N SER A 166 0.84 16.22 17.00
CA SER A 166 1.16 14.98 16.30
C SER A 166 2.60 15.00 15.80
N ARG A 167 3.34 13.88 15.94
CA ARG A 167 4.73 13.81 15.50
C ARG A 167 5.23 12.38 15.33
N HIS A 168 6.39 12.25 14.69
CA HIS A 168 7.17 11.03 14.65
C HIS A 168 7.91 10.83 16.00
N TYR A 169 7.96 9.57 16.46
CA TYR A 169 8.67 9.14 17.67
C TYR A 169 9.81 8.17 17.35
N LEU A 170 10.27 8.16 16.10
CA LEU A 170 11.44 7.41 15.69
C LEU A 170 12.38 8.35 14.95
N ASP A 171 13.60 8.48 15.47
CA ASP A 171 14.69 9.30 14.92
C ASP A 171 15.90 8.43 14.57
N GLU A 172 17.05 9.04 14.29
CA GLU A 172 18.31 8.36 13.97
C GLU A 172 18.85 7.49 15.12
N ASN A 173 18.43 7.76 16.36
CA ASN A 173 18.83 7.01 17.55
C ASN A 173 17.85 5.88 17.90
N GLY A 174 16.75 5.76 17.16
CA GLY A 174 15.71 4.77 17.36
C GLY A 174 14.41 5.33 17.92
N LEU A 175 13.64 4.50 18.63
CA LEU A 175 12.32 4.88 19.16
C LEU A 175 12.45 5.74 20.43
N CYS A 176 11.88 6.94 20.39
CA CYS A 176 11.86 7.91 21.50
C CYS A 176 10.84 7.51 22.58
N ILE A 177 11.10 6.41 23.29
CA ILE A 177 10.15 5.75 24.21
C ILE A 177 9.66 6.72 25.29
N ASP A 178 10.56 7.49 25.95
CA ASP A 178 10.19 8.38 27.06
C ASP A 178 9.23 9.49 26.60
N ALA A 179 9.54 10.09 25.45
CA ALA A 179 8.70 11.14 24.88
C ALA A 179 7.33 10.61 24.43
N LEU A 180 7.28 9.36 23.94
CA LEU A 180 6.03 8.71 23.59
C LEU A 180 5.21 8.35 24.82
N CYS A 181 5.82 7.79 25.87
CA CYS A 181 5.13 7.49 27.13
C CYS A 181 4.50 8.77 27.74
N GLN A 182 5.25 9.88 27.80
CA GLN A 182 4.72 11.17 28.25
C GLN A 182 3.50 11.63 27.41
N ALA A 183 3.54 11.42 26.10
CA ALA A 183 2.41 11.78 25.22
C ALA A 183 1.18 10.90 25.47
N LEU A 184 1.37 9.61 25.70
CA LEU A 184 0.29 8.66 26.01
C LEU A 184 -0.31 8.94 27.40
N GLU A 185 0.52 9.23 28.41
CA GLU A 185 0.08 9.66 29.75
C GLU A 185 -0.74 10.94 29.68
N ALA A 186 -0.27 11.93 28.92
CA ALA A 186 -0.99 13.19 28.72
C ALA A 186 -2.35 12.96 28.04
N ALA A 187 -2.43 12.08 27.04
CA ALA A 187 -3.68 11.73 26.38
C ALA A 187 -4.66 11.05 27.34
N GLN A 188 -4.19 10.13 28.19
CA GLN A 188 -5.02 9.52 29.25
C GLN A 188 -5.55 10.57 30.25
N ALA A 189 -4.68 11.47 30.72
CA ALA A 189 -5.04 12.48 31.70
C ALA A 189 -6.05 13.51 31.17
N SER A 190 -5.93 13.87 29.89
CA SER A 190 -6.84 14.83 29.23
C SER A 190 -8.09 14.19 28.63
N ALA A 191 -8.19 12.86 28.65
CA ALA A 191 -9.19 12.08 27.90
C ALA A 191 -9.25 12.41 26.40
N GLU A 192 -8.12 12.85 25.82
CA GLU A 192 -7.98 13.13 24.38
C GLU A 192 -7.69 11.84 23.62
N PRO A 193 -8.50 11.45 22.61
CA PRO A 193 -8.22 10.29 21.79
C PRO A 193 -6.85 10.36 21.11
N PHE A 194 -6.14 9.24 21.09
CA PHE A 194 -4.80 9.14 20.52
C PHE A 194 -4.72 8.07 19.45
N MET A 195 -4.00 8.36 18.36
CA MET A 195 -3.75 7.39 17.32
C MET A 195 -2.27 7.07 17.21
N LEU A 196 -1.92 5.77 17.31
CA LEU A 196 -0.58 5.28 16.99
C LEU A 196 -0.57 4.69 15.58
N LEU A 197 0.42 5.10 14.79
CA LEU A 197 0.59 4.64 13.41
C LEU A 197 2.04 4.18 13.19
N GLY A 198 2.24 3.15 12.37
CA GLY A 198 3.59 2.77 11.98
C GLY A 198 3.70 1.38 11.40
N ALA A 199 4.93 0.96 11.16
CA ALA A 199 5.19 -0.40 10.74
C ALA A 199 4.99 -1.38 11.91
N SER A 200 4.51 -2.60 11.61
CA SER A 200 4.22 -3.62 12.64
C SER A 200 5.43 -3.91 13.54
N TYR A 201 6.66 -3.90 12.98
CA TYR A 201 7.88 -4.07 13.80
C TYR A 201 8.11 -2.92 14.80
N GLY A 202 7.71 -1.68 14.47
CA GLY A 202 7.79 -0.53 15.37
C GLY A 202 6.90 -0.72 16.60
N PHE A 203 5.70 -1.28 16.42
CA PHE A 203 4.82 -1.67 17.52
C PHE A 203 5.43 -2.79 18.39
N VAL A 204 6.10 -3.79 17.77
CA VAL A 204 6.79 -4.84 18.54
C VAL A 204 7.88 -4.23 19.42
N HIS A 205 8.72 -3.36 18.88
CA HIS A 205 9.75 -2.67 19.66
C HIS A 205 9.16 -1.84 20.80
N LEU A 206 8.06 -1.13 20.54
CA LEU A 206 7.38 -0.36 21.58
C LEU A 206 6.83 -1.26 22.68
N MET A 207 6.12 -2.33 22.33
CA MET A 207 5.57 -3.28 23.31
C MET A 207 6.66 -3.95 24.14
N ASP A 208 7.78 -4.35 23.54
CA ASP A 208 8.91 -4.95 24.25
C ASP A 208 9.53 -3.95 25.24
N ALA A 209 9.68 -2.68 24.85
CA ALA A 209 10.19 -1.63 25.73
C ALA A 209 9.23 -1.32 26.90
N LEU A 210 7.92 -1.27 26.63
CA LEU A 210 6.90 -1.05 27.66
C LEU A 210 6.81 -2.25 28.63
N GLN A 211 6.91 -3.46 28.12
CA GLN A 211 6.95 -4.66 28.96
C GLN A 211 8.17 -4.67 29.88
N ALA A 212 9.34 -4.30 29.38
CA ALA A 212 10.55 -4.19 30.22
C ALA A 212 10.42 -3.14 31.34
N ARG A 213 9.55 -2.12 31.16
CA ARG A 213 9.24 -1.08 32.14
C ARG A 213 8.06 -1.42 33.05
N GLY A 214 7.35 -2.52 32.81
CA GLY A 214 6.10 -2.85 33.46
C GLY A 214 4.98 -1.83 33.24
N GLN A 215 5.01 -1.14 32.07
CA GLN A 215 4.06 -0.09 31.72
C GLN A 215 2.99 -0.58 30.75
N THR A 216 1.76 -0.14 30.99
CA THR A 216 0.62 -0.29 30.08
C THR A 216 -0.19 1.00 30.10
N PHE A 217 -0.99 1.21 29.06
CA PHE A 217 -1.83 2.38 28.91
C PHE A 217 -3.30 2.00 28.77
N ARG A 218 -4.19 2.91 29.13
CA ARG A 218 -5.62 2.84 28.79
C ARG A 218 -5.99 4.09 28.01
N LEU A 219 -5.80 4.02 26.70
CA LEU A 219 -6.09 5.14 25.84
C LEU A 219 -7.60 5.47 25.85
N PRO A 220 -7.95 6.76 25.75
CA PRO A 220 -9.34 7.20 25.77
C PRO A 220 -10.20 6.57 24.65
N PRO A 221 -11.54 6.55 24.78
CA PRO A 221 -12.44 6.11 23.73
C PRO A 221 -12.14 6.82 22.40
N CYS A 222 -12.39 6.14 21.28
CA CYS A 222 -12.06 6.58 19.93
C CYS A 222 -10.56 6.61 19.59
N SER A 223 -9.67 6.22 20.52
CA SER A 223 -8.27 5.97 20.16
C SER A 223 -8.14 4.79 19.19
N ARG A 224 -7.14 4.84 18.31
CA ARG A 224 -6.90 3.84 17.27
C ARG A 224 -5.44 3.47 17.14
N LEU A 225 -5.19 2.25 16.70
CA LEU A 225 -3.87 1.78 16.31
C LEU A 225 -3.93 1.42 14.83
N LEU A 226 -2.94 1.86 14.05
CA LEU A 226 -2.82 1.51 12.64
C LEU A 226 -1.43 0.95 12.38
N ASP A 227 -1.35 -0.33 12.15
CA ASP A 227 -0.10 -0.97 11.73
C ASP A 227 -0.09 -1.30 10.24
N THR A 228 1.10 -1.44 9.67
CA THR A 228 1.30 -1.81 8.28
C THR A 228 2.51 -2.67 8.06
N GLY A 229 2.48 -3.46 6.99
CA GLY A 229 3.56 -4.35 6.58
C GLY A 229 3.65 -5.56 7.49
N GLY A 230 4.86 -6.03 7.68
CA GLY A 230 5.18 -7.17 8.52
C GLY A 230 6.44 -6.89 9.34
N PHE A 231 6.99 -7.92 9.97
CA PHE A 231 8.14 -7.78 10.85
C PHE A 231 9.46 -7.64 10.06
N LYS A 232 9.52 -8.16 8.82
CA LYS A 232 10.61 -7.97 7.82
C LYS A 232 12.03 -8.20 8.36
N GLY A 233 12.18 -9.08 9.36
CA GLY A 233 13.47 -9.28 10.05
C GLY A 233 13.96 -8.08 10.86
N GLN A 234 13.10 -7.05 11.06
CA GLN A 234 13.42 -5.85 11.85
C GLN A 234 13.04 -6.01 13.33
N SER A 235 12.23 -7.01 13.66
CA SER A 235 11.86 -7.39 15.02
C SER A 235 11.67 -8.91 15.10
N ARG A 236 11.39 -9.41 16.32
CA ARG A 236 10.88 -10.78 16.47
C ARG A 236 9.56 -10.94 15.73
N GLU A 237 9.32 -12.09 15.16
CA GLU A 237 8.04 -12.44 14.56
C GLU A 237 7.02 -12.78 15.65
N VAL A 238 5.79 -12.30 15.49
CA VAL A 238 4.67 -12.54 16.40
C VAL A 238 3.50 -13.07 15.59
N PRO A 239 2.88 -14.20 15.97
CA PRO A 239 1.64 -14.62 15.33
C PRO A 239 0.59 -13.49 15.38
N MET A 240 -0.08 -13.21 14.26
CA MET A 240 -0.94 -12.04 14.13
C MET A 240 -2.04 -11.94 15.20
N ASN A 241 -2.63 -13.09 15.59
CA ASN A 241 -3.62 -13.08 16.65
C ASN A 241 -3.02 -12.58 17.98
N LEU A 242 -1.85 -13.10 18.35
CA LEU A 242 -1.13 -12.70 19.56
C LEU A 242 -0.68 -11.24 19.48
N PHE A 243 -0.28 -10.77 18.29
CA PHE A 243 0.11 -9.36 18.08
C PHE A 243 -1.04 -8.41 18.44
N TYR A 244 -2.24 -8.64 17.93
CA TYR A 244 -3.39 -7.79 18.25
C TYR A 244 -3.92 -7.97 19.68
N GLU A 245 -3.79 -9.17 20.27
CA GLU A 245 -4.05 -9.37 21.70
C GLU A 245 -3.10 -8.52 22.57
N GLN A 246 -1.82 -8.55 22.26
CA GLN A 246 -0.81 -7.76 22.97
C GLN A 246 -1.01 -6.26 22.80
N LEU A 247 -1.31 -5.79 21.57
CA LEU A 247 -1.64 -4.39 21.30
C LEU A 247 -2.84 -3.92 22.12
N SER A 248 -3.92 -4.69 22.09
CA SER A 248 -5.14 -4.39 22.86
C SER A 248 -4.86 -4.31 24.36
N ALA A 249 -4.12 -5.29 24.89
CA ALA A 249 -3.77 -5.32 26.31
C ALA A 249 -2.83 -4.17 26.71
N CYS A 250 -1.85 -3.82 25.86
CA CYS A 250 -0.83 -2.83 26.14
C CYS A 250 -1.40 -1.39 26.15
N PHE A 251 -2.35 -1.10 25.26
CA PHE A 251 -2.88 0.25 25.07
C PHE A 251 -4.32 0.44 25.54
N GLY A 252 -5.00 -0.63 25.97
CA GLY A 252 -6.41 -0.58 26.37
C GLY A 252 -7.37 -0.24 25.23
N VAL A 253 -6.95 -0.48 23.98
CA VAL A 253 -7.73 -0.24 22.75
C VAL A 253 -8.32 -1.56 22.30
N SER A 254 -9.62 -1.61 22.00
CA SER A 254 -10.25 -2.85 21.52
C SER A 254 -9.70 -3.28 20.15
N ARG A 255 -9.74 -4.57 19.85
CA ARG A 255 -9.22 -5.12 18.59
C ARG A 255 -9.94 -4.58 17.35
N GLU A 256 -11.18 -4.14 17.48
CA GLU A 256 -11.95 -3.44 16.44
C GLU A 256 -11.35 -2.07 16.10
N GLN A 257 -10.57 -1.49 17.02
CA GLN A 257 -9.85 -0.22 16.80
C GLN A 257 -8.38 -0.43 16.42
N CYS A 258 -7.93 -1.67 16.31
CA CYS A 258 -6.62 -2.03 15.79
C CYS A 258 -6.75 -2.32 14.30
N LEU A 259 -6.41 -1.34 13.47
CA LEU A 259 -6.52 -1.39 12.01
C LEU A 259 -5.19 -1.84 11.40
N ASN A 260 -5.26 -2.53 10.26
CA ASN A 260 -4.09 -2.85 9.49
C ASN A 260 -4.22 -2.37 8.05
N MET A 261 -3.19 -1.70 7.56
CA MET A 261 -3.05 -1.29 6.17
C MET A 261 -2.22 -2.30 5.39
N TYR A 262 -2.73 -2.73 4.24
CA TYR A 262 -1.97 -3.44 3.22
C TYR A 262 -1.65 -2.51 2.07
N GLY A 263 -0.39 -2.45 1.71
CA GLY A 263 0.12 -1.65 0.60
C GLY A 263 1.57 -1.99 0.30
N MET A 264 2.05 -1.45 -0.79
CA MET A 264 3.43 -1.64 -1.26
C MET A 264 3.89 -0.41 -2.02
N THR A 265 5.20 -0.27 -2.19
CA THR A 265 5.81 0.87 -2.90
C THR A 265 5.31 1.00 -4.34
N GLU A 266 5.03 -0.13 -4.97
CA GLU A 266 4.61 -0.24 -6.37
C GLU A 266 3.14 0.11 -6.60
N LEU A 267 2.33 0.24 -5.53
CA LEU A 267 0.93 0.69 -5.61
C LEU A 267 0.78 2.13 -5.12
N SER A 268 -0.10 2.89 -5.75
CA SER A 268 -0.49 4.24 -5.32
C SER A 268 -1.66 4.23 -4.33
N THR A 269 -2.33 3.09 -4.19
CA THR A 269 -3.53 2.92 -3.35
C THR A 269 -3.29 1.87 -2.27
N GLN A 270 -3.83 2.11 -1.08
CA GLN A 270 -3.75 1.23 0.08
C GLN A 270 -5.08 0.49 0.27
N PHE A 271 -5.01 -0.65 0.95
CA PHE A 271 -6.17 -1.41 1.42
C PHE A 271 -6.20 -1.40 2.94
N TYR A 272 -7.41 -1.33 3.49
CA TYR A 272 -7.61 -1.35 4.94
C TYR A 272 -8.57 -2.47 5.34
N ASP A 273 -8.43 -2.94 6.57
CA ASP A 273 -9.48 -3.71 7.22
C ASP A 273 -10.39 -2.80 8.07
N ALA A 274 -11.38 -3.40 8.71
CA ALA A 274 -12.28 -2.73 9.64
C ALA A 274 -11.96 -3.09 11.11
N GLY A 275 -10.67 -3.30 11.41
CA GLY A 275 -10.20 -3.81 12.69
C GLY A 275 -9.87 -5.30 12.65
N ASN A 276 -9.28 -5.80 13.75
CA ASN A 276 -8.74 -7.15 13.84
C ASN A 276 -9.33 -7.96 15.02
N PRO A 277 -10.69 -7.98 15.21
CA PRO A 277 -11.31 -8.86 16.20
C PRO A 277 -11.04 -10.34 15.89
N THR A 278 -10.90 -10.66 14.59
CA THR A 278 -10.45 -11.95 14.07
C THR A 278 -9.35 -11.76 13.05
N VAL A 279 -8.45 -12.75 12.90
CA VAL A 279 -7.39 -12.76 11.89
C VAL A 279 -7.42 -14.08 11.12
N PRO A 280 -7.14 -14.07 9.81
CA PRO A 280 -6.83 -12.89 9.00
C PRO A 280 -8.04 -11.97 8.78
N SER A 281 -7.80 -10.66 8.78
CA SER A 281 -8.83 -9.65 8.52
C SER A 281 -9.05 -9.44 7.02
N VAL A 282 -10.25 -9.00 6.65
CA VAL A 282 -10.60 -8.74 5.24
C VAL A 282 -10.10 -7.36 4.83
N LYS A 283 -9.27 -7.31 3.81
CA LYS A 283 -8.74 -6.06 3.22
C LYS A 283 -9.67 -5.57 2.13
N ARG A 284 -10.00 -4.29 2.19
CA ARG A 284 -10.85 -3.60 1.20
C ARG A 284 -10.12 -2.40 0.63
N GLY A 285 -10.23 -2.24 -0.68
CA GLY A 285 -9.75 -1.06 -1.39
C GLY A 285 -10.91 -0.14 -1.79
N PRO A 286 -10.61 1.13 -2.09
CA PRO A 286 -11.59 2.07 -2.60
C PRO A 286 -11.98 1.76 -4.05
N HIS A 287 -12.99 2.49 -4.58
CA HIS A 287 -13.55 2.20 -5.90
C HIS A 287 -12.61 2.40 -7.09
N TRP A 288 -11.45 3.01 -6.90
CA TRP A 288 -10.44 3.21 -7.95
C TRP A 288 -9.35 2.14 -7.99
N ILE A 289 -9.48 1.08 -7.21
CA ILE A 289 -8.64 -0.13 -7.30
C ILE A 289 -9.52 -1.38 -7.33
N ARG A 290 -9.09 -2.38 -8.07
CA ARG A 290 -9.73 -3.70 -8.13
C ARG A 290 -8.68 -4.79 -7.96
N SER A 291 -9.06 -5.86 -7.28
CA SER A 291 -8.19 -7.02 -7.05
C SER A 291 -8.75 -8.26 -7.71
N ARG A 292 -7.86 -9.11 -8.19
CA ARG A 292 -8.14 -10.46 -8.71
C ARG A 292 -7.20 -11.45 -8.05
N LEU A 293 -7.59 -12.70 -8.03
CA LEU A 293 -6.76 -13.82 -7.59
C LEU A 293 -6.42 -14.66 -8.82
N LEU A 294 -5.14 -14.77 -9.12
CA LEU A 294 -4.65 -15.47 -10.30
C LEU A 294 -3.88 -16.73 -9.93
N ASP A 295 -4.04 -17.76 -10.72
CA ASP A 295 -3.10 -18.87 -10.77
C ASP A 295 -1.82 -18.39 -11.47
N PRO A 296 -0.68 -18.38 -10.79
CA PRO A 296 0.57 -17.82 -11.34
C PRO A 296 1.16 -18.65 -12.49
N LEU A 297 0.72 -19.89 -12.68
CA LEU A 297 1.19 -20.76 -13.79
C LEU A 297 0.41 -20.52 -15.07
N THR A 298 -0.89 -20.30 -14.95
CA THR A 298 -1.78 -20.12 -16.12
C THR A 298 -2.13 -18.67 -16.40
N GLY A 299 -1.99 -17.78 -15.41
CA GLY A 299 -2.40 -16.38 -15.47
C GLY A 299 -3.92 -16.17 -15.47
N HIS A 300 -4.71 -17.23 -15.29
CA HIS A 300 -6.16 -17.17 -15.21
C HIS A 300 -6.64 -16.88 -13.79
N GLU A 301 -7.83 -16.29 -13.68
CA GLU A 301 -8.48 -16.14 -12.38
C GLU A 301 -8.82 -17.51 -11.79
N VAL A 302 -8.56 -17.67 -10.50
CA VAL A 302 -8.94 -18.88 -9.75
C VAL A 302 -10.46 -18.91 -9.53
N ALA A 303 -11.01 -20.08 -9.25
CA ALA A 303 -12.43 -20.21 -8.95
C ALA A 303 -12.79 -19.50 -7.63
N ALA A 304 -14.06 -19.13 -7.48
CA ALA A 304 -14.55 -18.47 -6.26
C ALA A 304 -14.27 -19.35 -5.02
N GLY A 305 -13.64 -18.77 -4.01
CA GLY A 305 -13.25 -19.45 -2.78
C GLY A 305 -11.90 -20.15 -2.82
N GLU A 306 -11.23 -20.18 -3.97
CA GLU A 306 -9.86 -20.69 -4.09
C GLU A 306 -8.82 -19.62 -3.73
N GLN A 307 -7.62 -20.09 -3.38
CA GLN A 307 -6.47 -19.26 -3.14
C GLN A 307 -5.74 -18.96 -4.45
N GLY A 308 -5.23 -17.75 -4.58
CA GLY A 308 -4.43 -17.34 -5.73
C GLY A 308 -3.47 -16.22 -5.38
N ILE A 309 -2.66 -15.84 -6.34
CA ILE A 309 -1.78 -14.68 -6.23
C ILE A 309 -2.60 -13.42 -6.48
N LEU A 310 -2.46 -12.44 -5.59
CA LEU A 310 -3.14 -11.16 -5.73
C LEU A 310 -2.60 -10.37 -6.93
N ALA A 311 -3.51 -9.95 -7.78
CA ALA A 311 -3.25 -9.00 -8.85
C ALA A 311 -4.13 -7.78 -8.64
N HIS A 312 -3.51 -6.59 -8.59
CA HIS A 312 -4.20 -5.33 -8.35
C HIS A 312 -4.20 -4.46 -9.60
N THR A 313 -5.38 -3.99 -10.01
CA THR A 313 -5.53 -2.95 -11.04
C THR A 313 -5.82 -1.64 -10.32
N ASP A 314 -4.80 -0.79 -10.24
CA ASP A 314 -4.79 0.49 -9.51
C ASP A 314 -4.75 1.66 -10.49
N LEU A 315 -5.85 2.42 -10.59
CA LEU A 315 -5.91 3.59 -11.47
C LEU A 315 -4.92 4.68 -11.06
N GLY A 316 -4.54 4.73 -9.78
CA GLY A 316 -3.51 5.64 -9.27
C GLY A 316 -2.12 5.39 -9.88
N ASN A 317 -1.86 4.21 -10.42
CA ASN A 317 -0.61 3.86 -11.08
C ASN A 317 -0.50 4.36 -12.53
N TYR A 318 -1.16 5.45 -12.87
CA TYR A 318 -1.30 5.95 -14.24
C TYR A 318 0.02 6.15 -15.00
N ASN A 319 1.11 6.49 -14.30
CA ASN A 319 2.43 6.73 -14.92
C ASN A 319 3.30 5.46 -15.04
N SER A 320 2.95 4.36 -14.36
CA SER A 320 3.77 3.13 -14.38
C SER A 320 3.07 1.99 -15.10
N VAL A 321 2.50 1.05 -14.39
CA VAL A 321 1.68 -0.05 -14.90
C VAL A 321 0.43 -0.19 -14.05
N VAL A 322 -0.73 -0.19 -14.69
CA VAL A 322 -2.02 -0.14 -14.00
C VAL A 322 -2.36 -1.46 -13.30
N THR A 323 -1.85 -2.59 -13.80
CA THR A 323 -2.11 -3.91 -13.21
C THR A 323 -0.82 -4.58 -12.78
N ILE A 324 -0.70 -4.91 -11.52
CA ILE A 324 0.47 -5.53 -10.90
C ILE A 324 0.10 -6.91 -10.38
N LEU A 325 0.93 -7.92 -10.70
CA LEU A 325 0.91 -9.25 -10.09
C LEU A 325 1.87 -9.24 -8.91
N THR A 326 1.35 -9.41 -7.70
CA THR A 326 2.14 -9.47 -6.49
C THR A 326 2.79 -10.85 -6.28
N GLU A 327 3.44 -11.04 -5.14
CA GLU A 327 3.85 -12.36 -4.64
C GLU A 327 3.03 -12.76 -3.40
N ASP A 328 1.94 -12.05 -3.12
CA ASP A 328 1.11 -12.29 -1.96
C ASP A 328 -0.05 -13.21 -2.32
N VAL A 329 -0.23 -14.24 -1.51
CA VAL A 329 -1.34 -15.21 -1.63
C VAL A 329 -2.54 -14.66 -0.89
N GLY A 330 -3.69 -14.71 -1.53
CA GLY A 330 -4.96 -14.29 -0.94
C GLY A 330 -6.10 -15.25 -1.25
N GLN A 331 -7.23 -14.95 -0.65
CA GLN A 331 -8.52 -15.58 -0.93
C GLN A 331 -9.61 -14.50 -0.93
N ALA A 332 -10.47 -14.51 -1.94
CA ALA A 332 -11.58 -13.56 -2.04
C ALA A 332 -12.61 -13.82 -0.94
N THR A 333 -13.12 -12.76 -0.33
CA THR A 333 -14.12 -12.80 0.72
C THR A 333 -15.03 -11.59 0.63
N GLY A 334 -16.29 -11.78 0.22
CA GLY A 334 -17.24 -10.69 0.03
C GLY A 334 -16.72 -9.66 -0.98
N ASP A 335 -16.57 -8.42 -0.54
CA ASP A 335 -16.10 -7.28 -1.31
C ASP A 335 -14.58 -7.02 -1.20
N GLY A 336 -13.85 -7.94 -0.56
CA GLY A 336 -12.42 -7.83 -0.30
C GLY A 336 -11.67 -9.15 -0.43
N PHE A 337 -10.52 -9.20 0.21
CA PHE A 337 -9.68 -10.40 0.28
C PHE A 337 -9.01 -10.53 1.65
N VAL A 338 -8.68 -11.75 2.02
CA VAL A 338 -7.78 -12.04 3.15
C VAL A 338 -6.39 -12.36 2.64
N LEU A 339 -5.36 -11.90 3.38
CA LEU A 339 -3.96 -12.24 3.09
C LEU A 339 -3.60 -13.55 3.81
N LEU A 340 -3.03 -14.47 3.07
CA LEU A 340 -2.61 -15.78 3.59
C LEU A 340 -1.08 -15.92 3.71
N GLY A 341 -0.32 -14.93 3.21
CA GLY A 341 1.13 -14.89 3.27
C GLY A 341 1.77 -14.68 1.91
N ARG A 342 3.06 -15.00 1.81
CA ARG A 342 3.83 -14.92 0.55
C ARG A 342 3.78 -16.24 -0.20
N ALA A 343 3.86 -16.18 -1.51
CA ALA A 343 3.93 -17.34 -2.39
C ALA A 343 5.10 -18.27 -2.03
N GLN A 344 4.83 -19.57 -1.95
CA GLN A 344 5.81 -20.61 -1.66
C GLN A 344 5.68 -21.77 -2.65
N GLY A 345 6.73 -22.60 -2.75
CA GLY A 345 6.70 -23.80 -3.57
C GLY A 345 6.37 -23.52 -5.04
N THR A 346 5.34 -24.15 -5.57
CA THR A 346 4.89 -24.02 -6.96
C THR A 346 4.39 -22.63 -7.30
N GLN A 347 3.74 -21.92 -6.37
CA GLN A 347 3.28 -20.55 -6.56
C GLN A 347 4.45 -19.58 -6.73
N ALA A 348 5.49 -19.69 -5.88
CA ALA A 348 6.70 -18.89 -6.01
C ALA A 348 7.42 -19.15 -7.35
N LYS A 349 7.46 -20.42 -7.80
CA LYS A 349 8.01 -20.78 -9.11
C LYS A 349 7.20 -20.13 -10.24
N GLY A 350 5.88 -20.13 -10.17
CA GLY A 350 5.01 -19.48 -11.16
C GLY A 350 5.24 -17.96 -11.20
N CYS A 351 5.35 -17.30 -10.05
CA CYS A 351 5.69 -15.88 -9.97
C CYS A 351 7.06 -15.59 -10.62
N SER A 352 8.08 -16.42 -10.36
CA SER A 352 9.41 -16.26 -10.96
C SER A 352 9.36 -16.43 -12.50
N MET A 353 8.63 -17.41 -13.00
CA MET A 353 8.43 -17.60 -14.44
C MET A 353 7.75 -16.39 -15.10
N ALA A 354 6.78 -15.78 -14.44
CA ALA A 354 6.12 -14.56 -14.93
C ALA A 354 7.09 -13.37 -15.00
N VAL A 355 8.04 -13.25 -14.04
CA VAL A 355 9.11 -12.25 -14.10
C VAL A 355 10.03 -12.50 -15.29
N ASP A 356 10.50 -13.73 -15.47
CA ASP A 356 11.39 -14.09 -16.58
C ASP A 356 10.74 -13.81 -17.94
N GLU A 357 9.47 -14.17 -18.11
CA GLU A 357 8.69 -13.87 -19.32
C GLU A 357 8.63 -12.35 -19.57
N PHE A 358 8.32 -11.57 -18.52
CA PHE A 358 8.27 -10.10 -18.63
C PHE A 358 9.63 -9.52 -19.06
N LEU A 359 10.71 -9.93 -18.40
CA LEU A 359 12.05 -9.44 -18.70
C LEU A 359 12.53 -9.84 -20.12
N GLN A 360 12.19 -11.03 -20.58
CA GLN A 360 12.48 -11.46 -21.95
C GLN A 360 11.71 -10.61 -22.98
N ALA A 361 10.41 -10.43 -22.78
CA ALA A 361 9.59 -9.61 -23.66
C ALA A 361 10.03 -8.14 -23.69
N ALA A 362 10.45 -7.58 -22.56
CA ALA A 362 10.90 -6.18 -22.46
C ALA A 362 12.23 -5.92 -23.20
N LYS A 363 13.06 -6.95 -23.40
CA LYS A 363 14.36 -6.86 -24.11
C LYS A 363 14.23 -7.05 -25.62
N ALA A 364 13.18 -7.73 -26.09
CA ALA A 364 12.91 -7.96 -27.52
C ALA A 364 12.44 -6.69 -28.22
#